data_fc280280f2678156e7493941418f756d
#
_entry.id   fc280280f2678156e7493941418f756d
#
_cell.length_a   1.000
_cell.length_b   1.000
_cell.length_c   1.000
_cell.angle_alpha   90.00
_cell.angle_beta   90.00
_cell.angle_gamma   90.00
#
_symmetry.space_group_name_H-M   'P 1'
#
loop_
_entity.id
_entity.type
_entity.pdbx_description
1 polymer ?
#
loop_
_entity_poly.entity_id
_entity_poly.type
_entity_poly.pdbx_seq_one_letter_code
_entity_poly.pdbx_strand_id
1 'polypeptide(L)'
;MKKLFFIFLLIGSSSALWSQEDDGNILLPKNQKNQNPFGGFTFGGNIGASFGDNVWGVSLSPRIGYKLTDDLELAFSVNYNWQKTSYSQYNFLGLGPAVNYYFFRSAYVHASYQHYFIKQKFDRQESYRTEEDALYLGGGYMQPLGGNAYLQMGFSYNVLYKKDKSIFSSGFFPSVGVVIGL
;
A
#
# COMPACT_ATOMS: atom_id res chain seq x y z
N MET A 1 -29.66 -3.99 16.26
CA MET A 1 -28.35 -3.75 16.90
C MET A 1 -27.56 -5.05 16.82
N LYS A 2 -26.80 -5.24 15.75
CA LYS A 2 -25.93 -6.41 15.58
C LYS A 2 -24.48 -5.94 15.67
N LYS A 3 -23.78 -6.51 16.64
CA LYS A 3 -22.41 -6.16 17.02
C LYS A 3 -21.45 -6.56 15.90
N LEU A 4 -20.69 -5.60 15.40
CA LEU A 4 -19.56 -5.81 14.49
C LEU A 4 -18.47 -6.54 15.28
N PHE A 5 -18.21 -7.80 14.95
CA PHE A 5 -17.04 -8.54 15.45
C PHE A 5 -15.85 -8.21 14.53
N PHE A 6 -14.99 -7.31 15.01
CA PHE A 6 -13.66 -7.15 14.45
C PHE A 6 -12.78 -8.31 14.93
N ILE A 7 -12.55 -9.28 14.07
CA ILE A 7 -11.53 -10.30 14.35
C ILE A 7 -10.18 -9.70 13.94
N PHE A 8 -9.47 -9.16 14.92
CA PHE A 8 -8.04 -8.88 14.82
C PHE A 8 -7.31 -10.21 14.99
N LEU A 9 -6.84 -10.79 13.87
CA LEU A 9 -5.96 -11.94 13.94
C LEU A 9 -4.56 -11.45 14.33
N LEU A 10 -4.29 -11.48 15.63
CA LEU A 10 -2.97 -11.23 16.23
C LEU A 10 -2.11 -12.46 15.94
N ILE A 11 -1.32 -12.43 14.89
CA ILE A 11 -0.25 -13.40 14.70
C ILE A 11 0.91 -12.97 15.59
N GLY A 12 0.90 -13.46 16.81
CA GLY A 12 2.04 -13.38 17.71
C GLY A 12 3.13 -14.35 17.25
N SER A 13 4.13 -13.85 16.53
CA SER A 13 5.39 -14.56 16.34
C SER A 13 6.30 -14.23 17.49
N SER A 14 6.40 -15.14 18.47
CA SER A 14 7.46 -15.15 19.46
C SER A 14 8.78 -15.50 18.76
N SER A 15 9.57 -14.48 18.41
CA SER A 15 10.95 -14.68 18.03
C SER A 15 11.75 -14.98 19.29
N ALA A 16 12.12 -16.24 19.48
CA ALA A 16 13.12 -16.64 20.47
C ALA A 16 14.45 -15.98 20.10
N LEU A 17 14.89 -15.07 20.94
CA LEU A 17 16.24 -14.51 20.92
C LEU A 17 17.21 -15.62 21.32
N TRP A 18 17.90 -16.17 20.36
CA TRP A 18 19.14 -16.91 20.63
C TRP A 18 20.29 -15.90 20.54
N SER A 19 20.71 -15.42 21.71
CA SER A 19 21.98 -14.74 21.86
C SER A 19 23.05 -15.82 21.86
N GLN A 20 23.84 -15.91 20.80
CA GLN A 20 25.14 -16.51 20.82
C GLN A 20 26.18 -15.39 20.99
N GLU A 21 26.73 -15.34 22.15
CA GLU A 21 27.96 -14.61 22.48
C GLU A 21 29.11 -15.37 21.84
N ASP A 22 29.72 -14.80 20.81
CA ASP A 22 30.95 -15.31 20.22
C ASP A 22 32.00 -14.20 20.26
N ASP A 23 32.92 -14.32 21.19
CA ASP A 23 34.10 -13.48 21.33
C ASP A 23 35.10 -13.74 20.18
N GLY A 24 34.87 -13.07 19.08
CA GLY A 24 35.79 -13.04 17.96
C GLY A 24 35.98 -11.62 17.45
N ASN A 25 37.21 -11.10 17.58
CA ASN A 25 37.68 -9.84 17.00
C ASN A 25 37.48 -9.88 15.47
N ILE A 26 36.26 -9.60 15.03
CA ILE A 26 35.94 -9.40 13.61
C ILE A 26 36.20 -7.93 13.31
N LEU A 27 37.28 -7.65 12.59
CA LEU A 27 37.48 -6.40 11.89
C LEU A 27 36.26 -6.21 10.94
N LEU A 28 35.26 -5.49 11.42
CA LEU A 28 34.12 -5.14 10.60
C LEU A 28 34.64 -4.35 9.40
N PRO A 29 34.42 -4.77 8.17
CA PRO A 29 34.71 -3.95 7.00
C PRO A 29 33.86 -2.69 7.09
N LYS A 30 34.54 -1.57 7.34
CA LYS A 30 33.98 -0.23 7.32
C LYS A 30 33.38 0.02 5.95
N ASN A 31 32.06 0.23 5.88
CA ASN A 31 31.29 0.53 4.66
C ASN A 31 30.91 -0.69 3.77
N GLN A 32 30.07 -1.57 4.26
CA GLN A 32 29.03 -2.07 3.36
C GLN A 32 27.91 -1.03 3.34
N LYS A 33 28.03 -0.02 2.46
CA LYS A 33 26.87 0.66 1.90
C LYS A 33 25.95 -0.47 1.43
N ASN A 34 24.78 -0.62 2.05
CA ASN A 34 23.74 -1.53 1.56
C ASN A 34 23.46 -1.15 0.10
N GLN A 35 24.20 -1.76 -0.81
CA GLN A 35 23.99 -1.51 -2.22
C GLN A 35 22.67 -2.16 -2.56
N ASN A 36 21.68 -1.34 -2.88
CA ASN A 36 20.44 -1.82 -3.46
C ASN A 36 20.80 -2.62 -4.72
N PRO A 37 20.55 -3.94 -4.77
CA PRO A 37 20.93 -4.78 -5.91
C PRO A 37 20.22 -4.36 -7.21
N PHE A 38 19.20 -3.51 -7.10
CA PHE A 38 18.40 -3.00 -8.24
C PHE A 38 18.85 -1.61 -8.72
N GLY A 39 20.06 -1.12 -8.33
CA GLY A 39 20.59 0.15 -8.83
C GLY A 39 19.74 1.38 -8.47
N GLY A 40 19.10 1.39 -7.30
CA GLY A 40 18.23 2.48 -6.85
C GLY A 40 16.74 2.25 -7.16
N PHE A 41 16.38 1.27 -7.98
CA PHE A 41 14.98 0.92 -8.19
C PHE A 41 14.40 0.20 -6.98
N THR A 42 13.12 0.45 -6.74
CA THR A 42 12.30 -0.22 -5.73
C THR A 42 11.10 -0.86 -6.39
N PHE A 43 10.68 -1.97 -5.86
CA PHE A 43 9.48 -2.68 -6.30
C PHE A 43 8.60 -2.92 -5.10
N GLY A 44 7.31 -2.76 -5.27
CA GLY A 44 6.40 -2.98 -4.16
C GLY A 44 4.97 -2.96 -4.58
N GLY A 45 4.11 -2.91 -3.58
CA GLY A 45 2.68 -2.79 -3.80
C GLY A 45 1.89 -3.16 -2.57
N ASN A 46 0.61 -2.82 -2.64
CA ASN A 46 -0.35 -3.10 -1.59
C ASN A 46 -1.40 -4.08 -2.11
N ILE A 47 -1.87 -4.92 -1.21
CA ILE A 47 -3.03 -5.77 -1.41
C ILE A 47 -4.08 -5.33 -0.40
N GLY A 48 -5.33 -5.25 -0.82
CA GLY A 48 -6.45 -4.92 0.04
C GLY A 48 -7.65 -5.79 -0.26
N ALA A 49 -8.51 -5.94 0.74
CA ALA A 49 -9.80 -6.57 0.61
C ALA A 49 -10.84 -5.73 1.35
N SER A 50 -12.01 -5.60 0.78
CA SER A 50 -13.14 -4.93 1.38
C SER A 50 -14.30 -5.90 1.54
N PHE A 51 -14.87 -5.92 2.75
CA PHE A 51 -16.00 -6.79 3.10
C PHE A 51 -17.06 -5.94 3.80
N GLY A 52 -18.31 -6.11 3.39
CA GLY A 52 -19.45 -5.43 4.01
C GLY A 52 -20.75 -6.20 3.75
N ASP A 53 -21.86 -5.72 4.29
CA ASP A 53 -23.16 -6.30 3.99
C ASP A 53 -23.47 -6.18 2.50
N ASN A 54 -23.46 -7.31 1.79
CA ASN A 54 -23.66 -7.43 0.33
C ASN A 54 -22.60 -6.74 -0.54
N VAL A 55 -21.42 -6.45 0.01
CA VAL A 55 -20.30 -5.85 -0.73
C VAL A 55 -19.02 -6.63 -0.43
N TRP A 56 -18.33 -7.05 -1.46
CA TRP A 56 -16.98 -7.58 -1.33
C TRP A 56 -16.10 -7.10 -2.49
N GLY A 57 -14.82 -6.96 -2.23
CA GLY A 57 -13.89 -6.48 -3.24
C GLY A 57 -12.45 -6.81 -2.88
N VAL A 58 -11.62 -6.79 -3.91
CA VAL A 58 -10.17 -6.94 -3.80
C VAL A 58 -9.49 -5.81 -4.52
N SER A 59 -8.39 -5.35 -3.95
CA SER A 59 -7.54 -4.33 -4.56
C SER A 59 -6.11 -4.83 -4.64
N LEU A 60 -5.45 -4.48 -5.72
CA LEU A 60 -4.04 -4.74 -5.98
C LEU A 60 -3.41 -3.46 -6.50
N SER A 61 -2.32 -3.03 -5.89
CA SER A 61 -1.67 -1.77 -6.21
C SER A 61 -0.17 -1.96 -6.37
N PRO A 62 0.30 -2.61 -7.46
CA PRO A 62 1.72 -2.70 -7.75
C PRO A 62 2.32 -1.32 -8.01
N ARG A 63 3.57 -1.13 -7.58
CA ARG A 63 4.33 0.07 -7.83
C ARG A 63 5.77 -0.23 -8.19
N ILE A 64 6.34 0.63 -9.00
CA ILE A 64 7.77 0.72 -9.26
C ILE A 64 8.23 2.10 -8.84
N GLY A 65 9.35 2.18 -8.12
CA GLY A 65 9.93 3.42 -7.66
C GLY A 65 11.41 3.53 -7.96
N TYR A 66 11.93 4.71 -7.76
CA TYR A 66 13.34 5.02 -7.84
C TYR A 66 13.75 5.91 -6.66
N LYS A 67 14.78 5.51 -5.94
CA LYS A 67 15.33 6.26 -4.81
C LYS A 67 16.12 7.44 -5.32
N LEU A 68 15.63 8.64 -5.04
CA LEU A 68 16.33 9.89 -5.29
C LEU A 68 17.41 10.13 -4.23
N THR A 69 17.10 9.74 -2.99
CA THR A 69 18.05 9.72 -1.86
C THR A 69 17.84 8.43 -1.07
N ASP A 70 18.59 8.22 0.01
CA ASP A 70 18.39 7.04 0.89
C ASP A 70 16.99 6.99 1.51
N ASP A 71 16.34 8.15 1.67
CA ASP A 71 15.04 8.30 2.34
C ASP A 71 13.90 8.74 1.41
N LEU A 72 14.21 9.25 0.21
CA LEU A 72 13.21 9.78 -0.71
C LEU A 72 13.08 8.92 -1.97
N GLU A 73 11.88 8.47 -2.24
CA GLU A 73 11.51 7.66 -3.41
C GLU A 73 10.47 8.39 -4.25
N LEU A 74 10.71 8.43 -5.55
CA LEU A 74 9.69 8.75 -6.55
C LEU A 74 9.18 7.44 -7.15
N ALA A 75 7.88 7.24 -7.17
CA ALA A 75 7.26 6.00 -7.63
C ALA A 75 6.13 6.27 -8.62
N PHE A 76 5.80 5.24 -9.40
CA PHE A 76 4.60 5.17 -10.20
C PHE A 76 3.81 3.92 -9.80
N SER A 77 2.52 4.08 -9.60
CA SER A 77 1.64 2.99 -9.18
C SER A 77 0.46 2.78 -10.12
N VAL A 78 0.07 1.52 -10.22
CA VAL A 78 -1.14 1.08 -10.90
C VAL A 78 -2.05 0.51 -9.84
N ASN A 79 -3.26 1.05 -9.71
CA ASN A 79 -4.24 0.57 -8.74
C ASN A 79 -5.38 -0.11 -9.47
N TYR A 80 -5.55 -1.40 -9.22
CA TYR A 80 -6.71 -2.13 -9.70
C TYR A 80 -7.60 -2.52 -8.52
N ASN A 81 -8.85 -2.10 -8.57
CA ASN A 81 -9.84 -2.46 -7.56
C ASN A 81 -11.05 -3.06 -8.27
N TRP A 82 -11.45 -4.24 -7.83
CA TRP A 82 -12.66 -4.91 -8.24
C TRP A 82 -13.59 -5.06 -7.06
N GLN A 83 -14.82 -4.58 -7.22
CA GLN A 83 -15.84 -4.60 -6.18
C GLN A 83 -17.16 -5.10 -6.76
N LYS A 84 -17.78 -6.00 -6.05
CA LYS A 84 -19.08 -6.56 -6.39
C LYS A 84 -20.09 -6.29 -5.28
N THR A 85 -21.26 -5.81 -5.66
CA THR A 85 -22.44 -5.70 -4.80
C THR A 85 -23.53 -6.64 -5.32
N SER A 86 -24.66 -6.76 -4.61
CA SER A 86 -25.79 -7.60 -5.05
C SER A 86 -26.38 -7.20 -6.41
N TYR A 87 -26.21 -5.94 -6.82
CA TYR A 87 -26.88 -5.39 -8.03
C TYR A 87 -25.92 -4.78 -9.04
N SER A 88 -24.65 -4.64 -8.71
CA SER A 88 -23.67 -3.97 -9.58
C SER A 88 -22.24 -4.47 -9.34
N GLN A 89 -21.43 -4.33 -10.37
CA GLN A 89 -20.01 -4.62 -10.36
C GLN A 89 -19.23 -3.38 -10.78
N TYR A 90 -18.23 -3.03 -9.99
CA TYR A 90 -17.35 -1.90 -10.24
C TYR A 90 -15.92 -2.40 -10.51
N ASN A 91 -15.32 -1.82 -11.54
CA ASN A 91 -13.90 -2.00 -11.84
C ASN A 91 -13.26 -0.62 -11.86
N PHE A 92 -12.25 -0.42 -11.03
CA PHE A 92 -11.48 0.81 -10.95
C PHE A 92 -10.06 0.50 -11.42
N LEU A 93 -9.58 1.27 -12.35
CA LEU A 93 -8.18 1.25 -12.76
C LEU A 93 -7.60 2.64 -12.53
N GLY A 94 -6.72 2.79 -11.55
CA GLY A 94 -6.05 4.04 -11.23
C GLY A 94 -4.59 3.98 -11.67
N LEU A 95 -4.07 5.09 -12.15
CA LEU A 95 -2.68 5.26 -12.55
C LEU A 95 -2.17 6.58 -12.02
N GLY A 96 -0.92 6.59 -11.51
CA GLY A 96 -0.35 7.87 -11.13
C GLY A 96 0.96 7.81 -10.37
N PRO A 97 1.62 8.99 -10.25
CA PRO A 97 2.84 9.14 -9.51
C PRO A 97 2.61 9.17 -8.00
N ALA A 98 3.65 8.79 -7.26
CA ALA A 98 3.72 8.88 -5.82
C ALA A 98 5.11 9.32 -5.38
N VAL A 99 5.15 9.99 -4.24
CA VAL A 99 6.38 10.33 -3.53
C VAL A 99 6.29 9.70 -2.15
N ASN A 100 7.32 8.98 -1.75
CA ASN A 100 7.43 8.35 -0.45
C ASN A 100 8.67 8.89 0.26
N TYR A 101 8.51 9.20 1.54
CA TYR A 101 9.63 9.57 2.40
C TYR A 101 9.71 8.61 3.58
N TYR A 102 10.88 8.04 3.80
CA TYR A 102 11.15 6.99 4.78
C TYR A 102 11.92 7.54 5.97
N PHE A 103 11.39 7.35 7.18
CA PHE A 103 12.00 7.79 8.42
C PHE A 103 12.70 6.60 9.09
N PHE A 104 14.01 6.64 9.15
CA PHE A 104 14.82 5.62 9.84
C PHE A 104 14.47 4.17 9.47
N ARG A 105 13.88 3.97 8.29
CA ARG A 105 13.35 2.66 7.81
C ARG A 105 12.36 1.98 8.74
N SER A 106 11.73 2.76 9.61
CA SER A 106 10.70 2.28 10.55
C SER A 106 9.33 2.89 10.28
N ALA A 107 9.28 4.07 9.66
CA ALA A 107 8.05 4.75 9.32
C ALA A 107 8.16 5.37 7.93
N TYR A 108 7.01 5.66 7.33
CA TYR A 108 6.96 6.38 6.06
C TYR A 108 5.77 7.32 6.00
N VAL A 109 5.90 8.34 5.17
CA VAL A 109 4.79 9.16 4.71
C VAL A 109 4.78 9.12 3.19
N HIS A 110 3.60 9.29 2.61
CA HIS A 110 3.49 9.34 1.15
C HIS A 110 2.45 10.35 0.68
N ALA A 111 2.67 10.84 -0.52
CA ALA A 111 1.70 11.56 -1.31
C ALA A 111 1.57 10.85 -2.66
N SER A 112 0.35 10.57 -3.10
CA SER A 112 0.10 9.87 -4.37
C SER A 112 -1.09 10.47 -5.09
N TYR A 113 -0.86 10.95 -6.31
CA TYR A 113 -1.94 11.32 -7.22
C TYR A 113 -2.34 10.13 -8.07
N GLN A 114 -3.64 9.92 -8.24
CA GLN A 114 -4.19 8.82 -9.02
C GLN A 114 -5.32 9.32 -9.91
N HIS A 115 -5.23 9.02 -11.18
CA HIS A 115 -6.33 9.18 -12.12
C HIS A 115 -7.02 7.83 -12.31
N TYR A 116 -8.31 7.76 -11.97
CA TYR A 116 -9.11 6.54 -12.00
C TYR A 116 -10.02 6.49 -13.21
N PHE A 117 -9.93 5.38 -13.97
CA PHE A 117 -10.91 4.96 -14.95
C PHE A 117 -11.87 3.97 -14.30
N ILE A 118 -13.13 4.30 -14.27
CA ILE A 118 -14.15 3.56 -13.54
C ILE A 118 -15.15 2.99 -14.51
N LYS A 119 -15.35 1.68 -14.45
CA LYS A 119 -16.37 0.99 -15.23
C LYS A 119 -17.38 0.33 -14.30
N GLN A 120 -18.62 0.80 -14.36
CA GLN A 120 -19.74 0.23 -13.63
C GLN A 120 -20.60 -0.61 -14.58
N LYS A 121 -20.88 -1.84 -14.19
CA LYS A 121 -21.84 -2.72 -14.87
C LYS A 121 -23.04 -2.95 -13.98
N PHE A 122 -24.23 -2.78 -14.53
CA PHE A 122 -25.50 -3.15 -13.92
C PHE A 122 -26.05 -4.42 -14.56
N ASP A 123 -26.77 -5.23 -13.77
CA ASP A 123 -27.25 -6.58 -14.20
C ASP A 123 -28.22 -6.54 -15.42
N ARG A 124 -28.79 -5.36 -15.77
CA ARG A 124 -29.78 -5.21 -16.85
C ARG A 124 -29.67 -3.91 -17.67
N GLN A 125 -28.55 -3.18 -17.56
CA GLN A 125 -28.36 -1.90 -18.25
C GLN A 125 -26.97 -1.79 -18.87
N GLU A 126 -26.80 -0.83 -19.78
CA GLU A 126 -25.50 -0.51 -20.39
C GLU A 126 -24.45 -0.11 -19.35
N SER A 127 -23.19 -0.49 -19.60
CA SER A 127 -22.07 -0.14 -18.71
C SER A 127 -21.80 1.37 -18.77
N TYR A 128 -21.78 2.01 -17.62
CA TYR A 128 -21.39 3.40 -17.46
C TYR A 128 -19.89 3.51 -17.22
N ARG A 129 -19.25 4.51 -17.84
CA ARG A 129 -17.84 4.85 -17.61
C ARG A 129 -17.75 6.25 -17.04
N THR A 130 -16.90 6.41 -16.05
CA THR A 130 -16.58 7.72 -15.47
C THR A 130 -15.13 7.75 -15.05
N GLU A 131 -14.63 8.94 -14.80
CA GLU A 131 -13.27 9.18 -14.38
C GLU A 131 -13.29 10.00 -13.09
N GLU A 132 -12.33 9.76 -12.20
CA GLU A 132 -12.20 10.49 -10.95
C GLU A 132 -10.72 10.63 -10.57
N ASP A 133 -10.37 11.83 -10.14
CA ASP A 133 -9.04 12.12 -9.62
C ASP A 133 -9.02 11.97 -8.11
N ALA A 134 -7.95 11.40 -7.59
CA ALA A 134 -7.71 11.26 -6.17
C ALA A 134 -6.30 11.70 -5.80
N LEU A 135 -6.16 12.42 -4.70
CA LEU A 135 -4.88 12.76 -4.10
C LEU A 135 -4.84 12.15 -2.70
N TYR A 136 -4.02 11.15 -2.55
CA TYR A 136 -3.83 10.45 -1.27
C TYR A 136 -2.66 11.04 -0.52
N LEU A 137 -2.89 11.39 0.73
CA LEU A 137 -1.85 11.66 1.71
C LEU A 137 -1.94 10.60 2.80
N GLY A 138 -0.81 10.04 3.20
CA GLY A 138 -0.82 8.97 4.16
C GLY A 138 0.54 8.65 4.72
N GLY A 139 0.59 7.56 5.48
CA GLY A 139 1.81 7.08 6.07
C GLY A 139 1.55 5.88 6.97
N GLY A 140 2.61 5.37 7.55
CA GLY A 140 2.51 4.21 8.40
C GLY A 140 3.85 3.74 8.95
N TYR A 141 3.81 2.55 9.46
CA TYR A 141 4.94 1.83 10.02
C TYR A 141 5.53 0.86 9.00
N MET A 142 6.84 0.64 9.10
CA MET A 142 7.59 -0.31 8.29
C MET A 142 8.29 -1.31 9.16
N GLN A 143 8.18 -2.58 8.82
CA GLN A 143 8.87 -3.67 9.49
C GLN A 143 9.82 -4.37 8.52
N PRO A 144 11.11 -4.52 8.83
CA PRO A 144 12.03 -5.26 7.99
C PRO A 144 11.64 -6.75 7.94
N LEU A 145 11.62 -7.31 6.74
CA LEU A 145 11.37 -8.73 6.47
C LEU A 145 12.68 -9.51 6.21
N GLY A 146 13.80 -8.79 6.10
CA GLY A 146 15.10 -9.32 5.76
C GLY A 146 15.65 -8.80 4.43
N GLY A 147 16.97 -8.67 4.32
CA GLY A 147 17.60 -8.00 3.18
C GLY A 147 17.08 -6.58 2.99
N ASN A 148 16.67 -6.24 1.77
CA ASN A 148 16.13 -4.94 1.40
C ASN A 148 14.59 -4.95 1.26
N ALA A 149 13.89 -5.89 1.94
CA ALA A 149 12.44 -6.03 1.91
C ALA A 149 11.79 -5.54 3.21
N TYR A 150 10.70 -4.79 3.09
CA TYR A 150 9.95 -4.22 4.22
C TYR A 150 8.46 -4.45 4.05
N LEU A 151 7.80 -4.87 5.12
CA LEU A 151 6.36 -4.83 5.25
C LEU A 151 5.95 -3.40 5.60
N GLN A 152 4.99 -2.86 4.88
CA GLN A 152 4.41 -1.55 5.13
C GLN A 152 2.98 -1.72 5.63
N MET A 153 2.65 -1.09 6.74
CA MET A 153 1.29 -1.04 7.30
C MET A 153 0.95 0.42 7.60
N GLY A 154 -0.17 0.88 7.06
CA GLY A 154 -0.52 2.27 7.24
C GLY A 154 -1.92 2.61 6.75
N PHE A 155 -2.12 3.87 6.52
CA PHE A 155 -3.36 4.42 6.00
C PHE A 155 -3.10 5.61 5.06
N SER A 156 -4.08 5.88 4.23
CA SER A 156 -4.10 7.04 3.33
C SER A 156 -5.46 7.71 3.42
N TYR A 157 -5.48 9.01 3.20
CA TYR A 157 -6.69 9.80 3.07
C TYR A 157 -6.72 10.48 1.70
N ASN A 158 -7.80 10.30 0.96
CA ASN A 158 -8.03 11.03 -0.28
C ASN A 158 -8.52 12.45 0.04
N VAL A 159 -7.66 13.44 -0.13
CA VAL A 159 -7.98 14.84 0.16
C VAL A 159 -8.93 15.47 -0.85
N LEU A 160 -9.11 14.85 -2.02
CA LEU A 160 -10.10 15.28 -3.01
C LEU A 160 -11.47 14.61 -2.80
N TYR A 161 -11.60 13.71 -1.82
CA TYR A 161 -12.85 13.03 -1.52
C TYR A 161 -13.97 14.01 -1.16
N LYS A 162 -15.12 13.84 -1.82
CA LYS A 162 -16.35 14.58 -1.53
C LYS A 162 -17.50 13.58 -1.38
N LYS A 163 -18.09 13.52 -0.19
CA LYS A 163 -19.12 12.53 0.19
C LYS A 163 -20.26 12.39 -0.84
N ASP A 164 -20.66 13.51 -1.45
CA ASP A 164 -21.83 13.53 -2.34
C ASP A 164 -21.48 13.44 -3.85
N LYS A 165 -20.18 13.38 -4.19
CA LYS A 165 -19.70 13.39 -5.59
C LYS A 165 -18.74 12.26 -5.90
N SER A 166 -17.99 11.81 -4.92
CA SER A 166 -16.99 10.75 -5.11
C SER A 166 -17.67 9.38 -5.24
N ILE A 167 -17.15 8.56 -6.13
CA ILE A 167 -17.59 7.16 -6.27
C ILE A 167 -17.07 6.30 -5.12
N PHE A 168 -16.02 6.76 -4.45
CA PHE A 168 -15.51 6.09 -3.26
C PHE A 168 -16.46 6.28 -2.08
N SER A 169 -16.72 5.21 -1.34
CA SER A 169 -17.59 5.24 -0.16
C SER A 169 -16.93 5.94 1.05
N SER A 170 -15.61 6.05 1.06
CA SER A 170 -14.81 6.71 2.10
C SER A 170 -13.58 7.34 1.52
N GLY A 171 -13.11 8.44 2.13
CA GLY A 171 -11.79 9.01 1.84
C GLY A 171 -10.65 8.31 2.59
N PHE A 172 -10.93 7.45 3.56
CA PHE A 172 -9.95 6.76 4.39
C PHE A 172 -9.69 5.34 3.88
N PHE A 173 -8.41 4.99 3.68
CA PHE A 173 -7.98 3.71 3.13
C PHE A 173 -6.84 3.12 3.98
N PRO A 174 -7.09 2.08 4.78
CA PRO A 174 -6.03 1.29 5.39
C PRO A 174 -5.30 0.48 4.32
N SER A 175 -4.01 0.29 4.49
CA SER A 175 -3.17 -0.43 3.53
C SER A 175 -2.16 -1.34 4.21
N VAL A 176 -1.93 -2.49 3.59
CA VAL A 176 -0.83 -3.41 3.91
C VAL A 176 -0.13 -3.76 2.61
N GLY A 177 1.18 -3.70 2.60
CA GLY A 177 1.97 -3.95 1.41
C GLY A 177 3.40 -4.33 1.71
N VAL A 178 4.14 -4.60 0.65
CA VAL A 178 5.57 -4.91 0.71
C VAL A 178 6.31 -3.99 -0.24
N VAL A 179 7.51 -3.60 0.17
CA VAL A 179 8.47 -2.90 -0.69
C VAL A 179 9.82 -3.59 -0.61
N ILE A 180 10.49 -3.68 -1.76
CA ILE A 180 11.80 -4.31 -1.94
C ILE A 180 12.72 -3.28 -2.60
N GLY A 181 13.99 -3.25 -2.20
CA GLY A 181 14.98 -2.35 -2.77
C GLY A 181 15.21 -1.07 -1.96
N LEU A 182 14.72 -1.00 -0.72
CA LEU A 182 14.97 0.13 0.18
C LEU A 182 16.34 0.07 0.86
#